data_899342f16e38a0456446804c6b53f22e
#
_entry.id   899342f16e38a0456446804c6b53f22e
#
_cell.length_a   1.000
_cell.length_b   1.000
_cell.length_c   1.000
_cell.angle_alpha   90.00
_cell.angle_beta   90.00
_cell.angle_gamma   90.00
#
_symmetry.space_group_name_H-M   'P 1'
#
loop_
_entity.id
_entity.type
_entity.pdbx_description
1 polymer ?
#
loop_
_entity_poly.entity_id
_entity_poly.type
_entity_poly.pdbx_seq_one_letter_code
_entity_poly.pdbx_strand_id
1 'polypeptide(L)'
;MPEITIVNVGYRSTNFWVVSAGKSRLLVDLGWPGMVGALLANLKRMDIPLNEVRYGLATHYHIDHAGAAQDLKHLGMQLIVTPEQVAAIPQMKQWTKPRDNYTEIKLNDNVIIPIDQSRAFLAELGIPGEIVHTPGHSDDSVTLVLDIGVAFTGDLTSESYVANEDPAVVARSWQSLRDRGVTKIYGGHGDIGWMPSPLPREQSGA
;
A
#
# COMPACT_ATOMS: atom_id res chain seq x y z
N MET A 1 2.78 5.17 -23.72
CA MET A 1 2.32 4.45 -22.52
C MET A 1 0.95 5.01 -22.16
N PRO A 2 0.01 4.22 -21.63
CA PRO A 2 -1.26 4.78 -21.18
C PRO A 2 -1.03 5.82 -20.09
N GLU A 3 -1.90 6.81 -20.02
CA GLU A 3 -1.88 7.81 -18.95
C GLU A 3 -2.19 7.13 -17.62
N ILE A 4 -1.40 7.41 -16.57
CA ILE A 4 -1.63 6.92 -15.23
C ILE A 4 -2.60 7.88 -14.52
N THR A 5 -3.72 7.33 -14.04
CA THR A 5 -4.63 8.08 -13.17
C THR A 5 -4.65 7.48 -11.77
N ILE A 6 -4.80 8.34 -10.76
CA ILE A 6 -4.79 7.97 -9.35
C ILE A 6 -6.06 8.56 -8.72
N VAL A 7 -6.87 7.69 -8.11
CA VAL A 7 -8.14 8.09 -7.50
C VAL A 7 -8.20 7.60 -6.07
N ASN A 8 -8.56 8.49 -5.14
CA ASN A 8 -8.85 8.10 -3.75
C ASN A 8 -10.28 7.56 -3.64
N VAL A 9 -10.42 6.34 -3.17
CA VAL A 9 -11.69 5.69 -2.86
C VAL A 9 -11.83 5.37 -1.37
N GLY A 10 -11.03 6.06 -0.54
CA GLY A 10 -10.97 5.91 0.90
C GLY A 10 -12.26 6.29 1.61
N TYR A 11 -12.37 5.81 2.84
CA TYR A 11 -13.44 6.14 3.78
C TYR A 11 -12.90 6.07 5.22
N ARG A 12 -13.61 6.70 6.15
CA ARG A 12 -13.09 6.98 7.50
C ARG A 12 -11.80 7.82 7.39
N SER A 13 -10.77 7.44 8.12
CA SER A 13 -9.47 8.12 8.13
C SER A 13 -8.44 7.49 7.20
N THR A 14 -8.78 6.40 6.48
CA THR A 14 -7.81 5.65 5.65
C THR A 14 -8.05 5.90 4.17
N ASN A 15 -6.99 6.19 3.46
CA ASN A 15 -6.97 6.35 2.01
C ASN A 15 -6.82 4.98 1.34
N PHE A 16 -7.57 4.75 0.29
CA PHE A 16 -7.41 3.61 -0.61
C PHE A 16 -7.26 4.15 -2.02
N TRP A 17 -6.19 3.76 -2.71
CA TRP A 17 -5.81 4.39 -3.96
C TRP A 17 -6.02 3.44 -5.13
N VAL A 18 -6.83 3.84 -6.11
CA VAL A 18 -6.91 3.13 -7.39
C VAL A 18 -5.92 3.75 -8.36
N VAL A 19 -4.92 2.97 -8.75
CA VAL A 19 -3.97 3.29 -9.81
C VAL A 19 -4.45 2.65 -11.10
N SER A 20 -4.70 3.45 -12.12
CA SER A 20 -5.20 2.98 -13.41
C SER A 20 -4.22 3.27 -14.53
N ALA A 21 -3.99 2.27 -15.38
CA ALA A 21 -3.29 2.34 -16.65
C ALA A 21 -4.25 1.85 -17.75
N GLY A 22 -5.02 2.77 -18.33
CA GLY A 22 -6.14 2.39 -19.19
C GLY A 22 -7.20 1.61 -18.42
N LYS A 23 -7.46 0.36 -18.83
CA LYS A 23 -8.42 -0.55 -18.14
C LYS A 23 -7.78 -1.43 -17.07
N SER A 24 -6.46 -1.46 -16.95
CA SER A 24 -5.79 -2.15 -15.85
C SER A 24 -5.85 -1.29 -14.61
N ARG A 25 -6.34 -1.85 -13.51
CA ARG A 25 -6.50 -1.13 -12.24
C ARG A 25 -5.94 -1.95 -11.10
N LEU A 26 -5.10 -1.28 -10.29
CA LEU A 26 -4.53 -1.80 -9.05
C LEU A 26 -5.10 -0.99 -7.88
N LEU A 27 -5.65 -1.67 -6.88
CA LEU A 27 -6.06 -1.05 -5.63
C LEU A 27 -4.90 -1.13 -4.63
N VAL A 28 -4.45 -0.02 -4.11
CA VAL A 28 -3.46 0.08 -3.02
C VAL A 28 -4.21 0.41 -1.73
N ASP A 29 -4.03 -0.45 -0.75
CA ASP A 29 -4.81 -0.60 0.47
C ASP A 29 -6.27 -0.99 0.23
N LEU A 30 -6.78 -1.89 1.07
CA LEU A 30 -7.88 -2.78 0.72
C LEU A 30 -9.10 -2.61 1.64
N GLY A 31 -9.03 -1.69 2.57
CA GLY A 31 -10.16 -1.31 3.40
C GLY A 31 -10.21 -1.97 4.78
N TRP A 32 -11.19 -1.50 5.56
CA TRP A 32 -11.47 -1.97 6.91
C TRP A 32 -12.25 -3.29 6.88
N PRO A 33 -12.08 -4.18 7.89
CA PRO A 33 -12.84 -5.41 7.99
C PRO A 33 -14.34 -5.12 8.09
N GLY A 34 -15.15 -5.98 7.44
CA GLY A 34 -16.61 -5.86 7.42
C GLY A 34 -17.16 -4.63 6.68
N MET A 35 -16.32 -3.86 6.00
CA MET A 35 -16.72 -2.62 5.34
C MET A 35 -16.49 -2.61 3.82
N VAL A 36 -16.36 -3.77 3.20
CA VAL A 36 -16.19 -3.88 1.73
C VAL A 36 -17.30 -3.13 0.96
N GLY A 37 -18.53 -3.10 1.48
CA GLY A 37 -19.63 -2.35 0.87
C GLY A 37 -19.38 -0.85 0.75
N ALA A 38 -18.68 -0.23 1.70
CA ALA A 38 -18.31 1.18 1.62
C ALA A 38 -17.28 1.42 0.50
N LEU A 39 -16.29 0.55 0.36
CA LEU A 39 -15.33 0.59 -0.73
C LEU A 39 -16.02 0.46 -2.10
N LEU A 40 -16.92 -0.52 -2.24
CA LEU A 40 -17.67 -0.71 -3.48
C LEU A 40 -18.55 0.50 -3.84
N ALA A 41 -19.17 1.14 -2.84
CA ALA A 41 -19.94 2.36 -3.06
C ALA A 41 -19.06 3.52 -3.55
N ASN A 42 -17.84 3.65 -3.01
CA ASN A 42 -16.89 4.67 -3.44
C ASN A 42 -16.33 4.40 -4.84
N LEU A 43 -15.98 3.14 -5.16
CA LEU A 43 -15.60 2.75 -6.52
C LEU A 43 -16.71 3.13 -7.52
N LYS A 44 -17.96 2.76 -7.22
CA LYS A 44 -19.11 3.11 -8.07
C LYS A 44 -19.28 4.62 -8.23
N ARG A 45 -19.13 5.40 -7.16
CA ARG A 45 -19.22 6.87 -7.21
C ARG A 45 -18.16 7.50 -8.10
N MET A 46 -17.00 6.86 -8.22
CA MET A 46 -15.88 7.31 -9.05
C MET A 46 -15.89 6.68 -10.45
N ASP A 47 -17.00 6.05 -10.86
CA ASP A 47 -17.16 5.34 -12.14
C ASP A 47 -16.06 4.31 -12.40
N ILE A 48 -15.64 3.61 -11.34
CA ILE A 48 -14.64 2.54 -11.39
C ILE A 48 -15.36 1.19 -11.30
N PRO A 49 -15.45 0.42 -12.40
CA PRO A 49 -16.03 -0.92 -12.36
C PRO A 49 -15.16 -1.88 -11.54
N LEU A 50 -15.76 -2.60 -10.59
CA LEU A 50 -15.03 -3.54 -9.74
C LEU A 50 -14.28 -4.61 -10.55
N ASN A 51 -14.88 -5.11 -11.63
CA ASN A 51 -14.27 -6.12 -12.49
C ASN A 51 -13.03 -5.64 -13.27
N GLU A 52 -12.74 -4.34 -13.26
CA GLU A 52 -11.50 -3.76 -13.76
C GLU A 52 -10.42 -3.65 -12.68
N VAL A 53 -10.78 -3.73 -11.38
CA VAL A 53 -9.86 -3.76 -10.24
C VAL A 53 -9.40 -5.21 -10.02
N ARG A 54 -8.48 -5.65 -10.87
CA ARG A 54 -8.06 -7.05 -10.91
C ARG A 54 -7.10 -7.43 -9.79
N TYR A 55 -6.33 -6.49 -9.30
CA TYR A 55 -5.30 -6.71 -8.30
C TYR A 55 -5.43 -5.73 -7.14
N GLY A 56 -5.06 -6.20 -5.96
CA GLY A 56 -4.92 -5.38 -4.77
C GLY A 56 -3.58 -5.62 -4.09
N LEU A 57 -2.99 -4.56 -3.56
CA LEU A 57 -1.76 -4.57 -2.78
C LEU A 57 -2.03 -3.86 -1.45
N ALA A 58 -1.87 -4.54 -0.33
CA ALA A 58 -1.81 -3.87 0.96
C ALA A 58 -0.39 -3.34 1.17
N THR A 59 -0.27 -2.08 1.60
CA THR A 59 1.05 -1.53 1.96
C THR A 59 1.61 -2.22 3.19
N HIS A 60 0.75 -2.64 4.11
CA HIS A 60 1.08 -3.46 5.27
C HIS A 60 -0.19 -4.13 5.82
N TYR A 61 -0.02 -5.10 6.73
CA TYR A 61 -1.13 -5.91 7.21
C TYR A 61 -1.70 -5.42 8.55
N HIS A 62 -2.05 -4.11 8.63
CA HIS A 62 -2.93 -3.59 9.67
C HIS A 62 -4.39 -3.64 9.21
N ILE A 63 -5.31 -3.60 10.18
CA ILE A 63 -6.73 -3.89 9.95
C ILE A 63 -7.43 -2.87 9.04
N ASP A 64 -6.97 -1.65 9.01
CA ASP A 64 -7.53 -0.57 8.20
C ASP A 64 -6.93 -0.50 6.78
N HIS A 65 -5.83 -1.20 6.54
CA HIS A 65 -5.20 -1.30 5.21
C HIS A 65 -5.52 -2.62 4.49
N ALA A 66 -5.57 -3.73 5.21
CA ALA A 66 -5.78 -5.05 4.62
C ALA A 66 -7.05 -5.76 5.10
N GLY A 67 -7.88 -5.11 5.92
CA GLY A 67 -8.99 -5.74 6.62
C GLY A 67 -10.09 -6.32 5.73
N ALA A 68 -10.33 -5.77 4.54
CA ALA A 68 -11.31 -6.31 3.59
C ALA A 68 -10.67 -7.12 2.45
N ALA A 69 -9.38 -7.45 2.52
CA ALA A 69 -8.67 -8.14 1.45
C ALA A 69 -9.33 -9.47 1.07
N GLN A 70 -9.73 -10.31 2.04
CA GLN A 70 -10.38 -11.58 1.74
C GLN A 70 -11.76 -11.39 1.11
N ASP A 71 -12.51 -10.38 1.53
CA ASP A 71 -13.82 -10.08 0.95
C ASP A 71 -13.66 -9.65 -0.53
N LEU A 72 -12.64 -8.86 -0.84
CA LEU A 72 -12.30 -8.47 -2.22
C LEU A 72 -11.83 -9.68 -3.05
N LYS A 73 -11.07 -10.62 -2.47
CA LYS A 73 -10.72 -11.89 -3.13
C LYS A 73 -11.97 -12.68 -3.49
N HIS A 74 -12.96 -12.77 -2.61
CA HIS A 74 -14.24 -13.44 -2.89
C HIS A 74 -15.01 -12.77 -4.04
N LEU A 75 -14.76 -11.48 -4.29
CA LEU A 75 -15.33 -10.73 -5.41
C LEU A 75 -14.48 -10.79 -6.69
N GLY A 76 -13.41 -11.60 -6.70
CA GLY A 76 -12.60 -11.89 -7.88
C GLY A 76 -11.30 -11.08 -8.00
N MET A 77 -10.95 -10.25 -7.01
CA MET A 77 -9.66 -9.55 -6.96
C MET A 77 -8.54 -10.54 -6.60
N GLN A 78 -7.38 -10.42 -7.23
CA GLN A 78 -6.17 -11.14 -6.87
C GLN A 78 -5.33 -10.31 -5.89
N LEU A 79 -4.95 -10.91 -4.76
CA LEU A 79 -4.12 -10.22 -3.75
C LEU A 79 -2.64 -10.42 -4.09
N ILE A 80 -1.96 -9.30 -4.34
CA ILE A 80 -0.49 -9.26 -4.45
C ILE A 80 0.09 -9.26 -3.05
N VAL A 81 1.08 -10.13 -2.83
CA VAL A 81 1.82 -10.24 -1.56
C VAL A 81 3.30 -10.38 -1.88
N THR A 82 4.15 -9.65 -1.17
CA THR A 82 5.60 -9.88 -1.25
C THR A 82 6.04 -10.91 -0.19
N PRO A 83 7.18 -11.59 -0.37
CA PRO A 83 7.68 -12.53 0.64
C PRO A 83 7.79 -11.93 2.04
N GLU A 84 8.13 -10.64 2.14
CA GLU A 84 8.26 -9.90 3.40
C GLU A 84 6.93 -9.77 4.14
N GLN A 85 5.81 -9.81 3.42
CA GLN A 85 4.47 -9.65 3.96
C GLN A 85 3.80 -10.95 4.43
N VAL A 86 4.26 -12.10 3.94
CA VAL A 86 3.57 -13.39 4.15
C VAL A 86 3.37 -13.70 5.63
N ALA A 87 4.38 -13.43 6.47
CA ALA A 87 4.32 -13.72 7.90
C ALA A 87 3.37 -12.80 8.68
N ALA A 88 3.09 -11.60 8.17
CA ALA A 88 2.20 -10.63 8.83
C ALA A 88 0.71 -10.97 8.63
N ILE A 89 0.34 -11.60 7.53
CA ILE A 89 -1.05 -11.91 7.19
C ILE A 89 -1.79 -12.64 8.32
N PRO A 90 -1.31 -13.77 8.86
CA PRO A 90 -2.02 -14.49 9.92
C PRO A 90 -2.05 -13.72 11.24
N GLN A 91 -1.15 -12.76 11.43
CA GLN A 91 -1.08 -11.96 12.67
C GLN A 91 -2.22 -10.95 12.77
N MET A 92 -2.85 -10.54 11.66
CA MET A 92 -3.97 -9.61 11.67
C MET A 92 -5.11 -10.05 12.60
N LYS A 93 -5.34 -11.35 12.72
CA LYS A 93 -6.42 -11.91 13.55
C LYS A 93 -6.32 -11.45 15.01
N GLN A 94 -5.12 -11.29 15.55
CA GLN A 94 -4.93 -10.87 16.97
C GLN A 94 -5.39 -9.42 17.23
N TRP A 95 -5.47 -8.60 16.19
CA TRP A 95 -5.90 -7.20 16.28
C TRP A 95 -7.38 -7.00 15.99
N THR A 96 -8.10 -8.07 15.63
CA THR A 96 -9.53 -8.03 15.30
C THR A 96 -10.39 -8.51 16.47
N LYS A 97 -11.62 -7.98 16.55
CA LYS A 97 -12.64 -8.38 17.50
C LYS A 97 -13.83 -8.97 16.74
N PRO A 98 -14.67 -9.82 17.35
CA PRO A 98 -15.85 -10.38 16.68
C PRO A 98 -16.75 -9.34 16.01
N ARG A 99 -16.86 -8.15 16.59
CA ARG A 99 -17.66 -7.02 16.05
C ARG A 99 -17.10 -6.42 14.76
N ASP A 100 -15.83 -6.66 14.43
CA ASP A 100 -15.18 -6.09 13.25
C ASP A 100 -15.56 -6.86 11.99
N ASN A 101 -16.18 -8.05 12.13
CA ASN A 101 -16.57 -8.94 11.02
C ASN A 101 -15.41 -9.20 10.05
N TYR A 102 -14.22 -9.45 10.61
CA TYR A 102 -13.03 -9.72 9.82
C TYR A 102 -13.11 -11.10 9.18
N THR A 103 -12.92 -11.16 7.88
CA THR A 103 -12.75 -12.41 7.14
C THR A 103 -11.27 -12.71 7.01
N GLU A 104 -10.81 -13.81 7.61
CA GLU A 104 -9.40 -14.19 7.67
C GLU A 104 -8.85 -14.42 6.24
N ILE A 105 -7.71 -13.77 5.93
CA ILE A 105 -7.06 -13.86 4.62
C ILE A 105 -6.45 -15.25 4.46
N LYS A 106 -6.88 -15.98 3.43
CA LYS A 106 -6.29 -17.26 3.04
C LYS A 106 -4.95 -17.03 2.37
N LEU A 107 -3.94 -17.78 2.78
CA LEU A 107 -2.58 -17.68 2.23
C LEU A 107 -2.45 -18.30 0.83
N ASN A 108 -3.23 -19.34 0.54
CA ASN A 108 -3.33 -19.88 -0.80
C ASN A 108 -4.06 -18.90 -1.73
N ASP A 109 -3.84 -19.02 -3.01
CA ASP A 109 -4.45 -18.18 -4.06
C ASP A 109 -4.02 -16.69 -4.04
N ASN A 110 -2.94 -16.34 -3.35
CA ASN A 110 -2.30 -15.04 -3.45
C ASN A 110 -1.25 -15.05 -4.58
N VAL A 111 -1.05 -13.90 -5.20
CA VAL A 111 0.00 -13.69 -6.19
C VAL A 111 1.26 -13.26 -5.45
N ILE A 112 2.16 -14.22 -5.16
CA ILE A 112 3.41 -13.93 -4.46
C ILE A 112 4.42 -13.37 -5.46
N ILE A 113 4.89 -12.15 -5.21
CA ILE A 113 5.81 -11.45 -6.11
C ILE A 113 7.04 -11.03 -5.29
N PRO A 114 8.21 -11.61 -5.55
CA PRO A 114 9.46 -11.08 -5.02
C PRO A 114 9.67 -9.62 -5.43
N ILE A 115 10.21 -8.81 -4.53
CA ILE A 115 10.35 -7.36 -4.75
C ILE A 115 11.15 -7.06 -6.02
N ASP A 116 12.21 -7.79 -6.29
CA ASP A 116 13.03 -7.66 -7.49
C ASP A 116 12.32 -8.02 -8.80
N GLN A 117 11.20 -8.75 -8.74
CA GLN A 117 10.34 -9.09 -9.88
C GLN A 117 9.14 -8.15 -10.02
N SER A 118 8.88 -7.30 -9.05
CA SER A 118 7.69 -6.46 -9.00
C SER A 118 7.59 -5.51 -10.20
N ARG A 119 8.73 -4.97 -10.66
CA ARG A 119 8.77 -4.07 -11.83
C ARG A 119 8.31 -4.79 -13.11
N ALA A 120 8.77 -6.01 -13.33
CA ALA A 120 8.35 -6.79 -14.50
C ALA A 120 6.85 -7.09 -14.45
N PHE A 121 6.35 -7.51 -13.29
CA PHE A 121 4.93 -7.80 -13.10
C PHE A 121 4.05 -6.55 -13.31
N LEU A 122 4.42 -5.41 -12.74
CA LEU A 122 3.67 -4.16 -12.90
C LEU A 122 3.68 -3.67 -14.36
N ALA A 123 4.80 -3.88 -15.06
CA ALA A 123 4.90 -3.55 -16.50
C ALA A 123 3.92 -4.35 -17.36
N GLU A 124 3.65 -5.62 -17.03
CA GLU A 124 2.62 -6.45 -17.68
C GLU A 124 1.20 -5.87 -17.48
N LEU A 125 0.98 -5.16 -16.38
CA LEU A 125 -0.27 -4.45 -16.11
C LEU A 125 -0.31 -3.06 -16.78
N GLY A 126 0.78 -2.64 -17.42
CA GLY A 126 0.94 -1.30 -17.98
C GLY A 126 1.19 -0.21 -16.92
N ILE A 127 1.53 -0.58 -15.70
CA ILE A 127 1.83 0.31 -14.58
C ILE A 127 3.35 0.42 -14.44
N PRO A 128 3.99 1.51 -14.91
CA PRO A 128 5.43 1.68 -14.80
C PRO A 128 5.80 2.02 -13.35
N GLY A 129 6.46 1.09 -12.68
CA GLY A 129 6.81 1.23 -11.27
C GLY A 129 7.39 -0.04 -10.67
N GLU A 130 7.59 -0.03 -9.37
CA GLU A 130 8.07 -1.17 -8.58
C GLU A 130 7.50 -1.15 -7.15
N ILE A 131 7.52 -2.30 -6.49
CA ILE A 131 7.24 -2.40 -5.05
C ILE A 131 8.60 -2.36 -4.33
N VAL A 132 8.68 -1.63 -3.24
CA VAL A 132 9.89 -1.44 -2.44
C VAL A 132 9.59 -1.80 -0.99
N HIS A 133 10.45 -2.60 -0.35
CA HIS A 133 10.35 -2.85 1.09
C HIS A 133 10.75 -1.59 1.87
N THR A 134 9.83 -1.07 2.66
CA THR A 134 9.99 0.19 3.41
C THR A 134 9.55 0.01 4.86
N PRO A 135 10.26 -0.82 5.64
CA PRO A 135 9.95 -1.01 7.05
C PRO A 135 10.13 0.29 7.84
N GLY A 136 9.51 0.34 9.03
CA GLY A 136 9.57 1.48 9.94
C GLY A 136 8.30 1.61 10.74
N HIS A 137 7.13 1.63 10.08
CA HIS A 137 5.85 1.50 10.76
C HIS A 137 5.56 0.04 11.17
N SER A 138 5.83 -0.87 10.26
CA SER A 138 5.84 -2.32 10.51
C SER A 138 6.91 -3.01 9.65
N ASP A 139 7.31 -4.23 10.03
CA ASP A 139 8.37 -4.98 9.34
C ASP A 139 7.92 -5.44 7.94
N ASP A 140 6.62 -5.61 7.74
CA ASP A 140 6.00 -6.03 6.48
C ASP A 140 5.66 -4.87 5.55
N SER A 141 5.97 -3.63 5.92
CA SER A 141 5.61 -2.44 5.13
C SER A 141 6.30 -2.41 3.78
N VAL A 142 5.50 -2.18 2.74
CA VAL A 142 5.97 -1.95 1.37
C VAL A 142 5.39 -0.67 0.80
N THR A 143 6.10 -0.09 -0.14
CA THR A 143 5.68 1.09 -0.90
C THR A 143 5.56 0.74 -2.38
N LEU A 144 4.45 1.11 -3.02
CA LEU A 144 4.37 1.12 -4.48
C LEU A 144 4.96 2.44 -4.98
N VAL A 145 6.03 2.37 -5.76
CA VAL A 145 6.68 3.53 -6.40
C VAL A 145 6.37 3.52 -7.89
N LEU A 146 5.87 4.63 -8.43
CA LEU A 146 5.64 4.81 -9.86
C LEU A 146 6.75 5.65 -10.49
N ASP A 147 7.14 5.34 -11.72
CA ASP A 147 8.21 6.03 -12.46
C ASP A 147 7.91 7.52 -12.75
N ILE A 148 6.68 7.96 -12.46
CA ILE A 148 6.27 9.37 -12.51
C ILE A 148 6.60 10.15 -11.22
N GLY A 149 7.44 9.59 -10.34
CA GLY A 149 7.87 10.25 -9.10
C GLY A 149 6.82 10.23 -7.97
N VAL A 150 5.92 9.26 -7.98
CA VAL A 150 4.84 9.10 -6.99
C VAL A 150 5.07 7.83 -6.17
N ALA A 151 4.82 7.88 -4.86
CA ALA A 151 4.86 6.73 -3.97
C ALA A 151 3.60 6.60 -3.11
N PHE A 152 3.12 5.36 -2.95
CA PHE A 152 2.04 4.97 -2.04
C PHE A 152 2.68 4.29 -0.83
N THR A 153 2.83 5.03 0.25
CA THR A 153 3.70 4.65 1.38
C THR A 153 2.97 3.98 2.55
N GLY A 154 1.63 3.86 2.45
CA GLY A 154 0.86 3.47 3.64
C GLY A 154 1.17 4.40 4.81
N ASP A 155 1.48 3.81 5.94
CA ASP A 155 1.75 4.50 7.20
C ASP A 155 3.23 4.70 7.49
N LEU A 156 4.09 4.70 6.46
CA LEU A 156 5.53 4.89 6.68
C LEU A 156 5.78 6.11 7.59
N THR A 157 6.34 5.84 8.75
CA THR A 157 6.53 6.82 9.82
C THR A 157 7.39 7.99 9.34
N SER A 158 7.00 9.21 9.70
CA SER A 158 7.77 10.42 9.37
C SER A 158 9.13 10.41 10.08
N GLU A 159 10.20 10.76 9.37
CA GLU A 159 11.55 10.89 9.97
C GLU A 159 11.59 11.91 11.11
N SER A 160 10.72 12.92 11.08
CA SER A 160 10.64 13.96 12.12
C SER A 160 9.84 13.55 13.36
N TYR A 161 9.15 12.41 13.30
CA TYR A 161 8.30 11.92 14.38
C TYR A 161 8.37 10.40 14.50
N VAL A 162 9.49 9.90 15.00
CA VAL A 162 9.71 8.49 15.28
C VAL A 162 9.50 8.26 16.77
N ALA A 163 8.44 7.55 17.14
CA ALA A 163 8.07 7.37 18.55
C ALA A 163 8.56 6.03 19.11
N ASN A 164 8.28 4.94 18.43
CA ASN A 164 8.55 3.58 18.90
C ASN A 164 9.38 2.75 17.91
N GLU A 165 9.56 3.25 16.71
CA GLU A 165 10.28 2.59 15.63
C GLU A 165 11.78 2.88 15.71
N ASP A 166 12.59 2.08 15.03
CA ASP A 166 14.02 2.37 14.86
C ASP A 166 14.23 3.53 13.87
N PRO A 167 14.74 4.69 14.34
CA PRO A 167 14.96 5.85 13.46
C PRO A 167 15.86 5.56 12.27
N ALA A 168 16.83 4.65 12.41
CA ALA A 168 17.72 4.29 11.33
C ALA A 168 17.02 3.43 10.26
N VAL A 169 16.04 2.62 10.65
CA VAL A 169 15.19 1.86 9.72
C VAL A 169 14.31 2.83 8.93
N VAL A 170 13.61 3.72 9.63
CA VAL A 170 12.74 4.73 9.01
C VAL A 170 13.53 5.60 8.02
N ALA A 171 14.71 6.10 8.44
CA ALA A 171 15.55 6.93 7.58
C ALA A 171 16.02 6.19 6.31
N ARG A 172 16.38 4.90 6.42
CA ARG A 172 16.76 4.08 5.25
C ARG A 172 15.58 3.91 4.28
N SER A 173 14.37 3.68 4.80
CA SER A 173 13.16 3.56 3.98
C SER A 173 12.89 4.85 3.21
N TRP A 174 12.93 6.01 3.86
CA TRP A 174 12.79 7.30 3.18
C TRP A 174 13.92 7.57 2.18
N GLN A 175 15.16 7.23 2.52
CA GLN A 175 16.29 7.40 1.59
C GLN A 175 16.11 6.55 0.35
N SER A 176 15.63 5.30 0.50
CA SER A 176 15.32 4.42 -0.63
C SER A 176 14.31 5.01 -1.61
N LEU A 177 13.30 5.75 -1.10
CA LEU A 177 12.33 6.46 -1.94
C LEU A 177 12.93 7.70 -2.62
N ARG A 178 13.80 8.45 -1.93
CA ARG A 178 14.53 9.60 -2.53
C ARG A 178 15.43 9.15 -3.68
N ASP A 179 16.16 8.04 -3.50
CA ASP A 179 17.06 7.48 -4.51
C ASP A 179 16.33 7.06 -5.79
N ARG A 180 15.01 6.82 -5.67
CA ARG A 180 14.10 6.51 -6.79
C ARG A 180 13.42 7.75 -7.40
N GLY A 181 13.82 8.94 -6.97
CA GLY A 181 13.28 10.19 -7.50
C GLY A 181 11.82 10.46 -7.11
N VAL A 182 11.35 9.87 -6.01
CA VAL A 182 9.99 10.15 -5.50
C VAL A 182 9.93 11.61 -5.05
N THR A 183 8.89 12.30 -5.49
CA THR A 183 8.62 13.70 -5.13
C THR A 183 7.28 13.87 -4.44
N LYS A 184 6.31 12.98 -4.69
CA LYS A 184 4.94 13.10 -4.21
C LYS A 184 4.52 11.84 -3.48
N ILE A 185 3.94 12.01 -2.29
CA ILE A 185 3.57 10.94 -1.37
C ILE A 185 2.05 10.83 -1.26
N TYR A 186 1.56 9.64 -1.48
CA TYR A 186 0.18 9.22 -1.27
C TYR A 186 0.16 8.29 -0.05
N GLY A 187 -0.03 8.89 1.13
CA GLY A 187 -0.04 8.16 2.39
C GLY A 187 -1.32 7.34 2.61
N GLY A 188 -1.28 6.45 3.59
CA GLY A 188 -2.43 5.71 4.07
C GLY A 188 -3.45 6.60 4.80
N HIS A 189 -3.00 7.71 5.37
CA HIS A 189 -3.83 8.68 6.08
C HIS A 189 -3.53 10.12 5.66
N GLY A 190 -4.52 11.00 5.85
CA GLY A 190 -4.37 12.44 5.61
C GLY A 190 -4.29 12.83 4.14
N ASP A 191 -3.75 14.01 3.91
CA ASP A 191 -3.63 14.60 2.59
C ASP A 191 -2.43 14.07 1.81
N ILE A 192 -2.45 14.29 0.48
CA ILE A 192 -1.30 14.02 -0.37
C ILE A 192 -0.16 14.95 0.03
N GLY A 193 1.01 14.38 0.29
CA GLY A 193 2.20 15.09 0.72
C GLY A 193 3.29 15.18 -0.37
N TRP A 194 4.36 15.87 0.00
CA TRP A 194 5.58 15.95 -0.79
C TRP A 194 6.70 15.19 -0.07
N MET A 195 7.67 14.72 -0.84
CA MET A 195 8.85 14.06 -0.27
C MET A 195 9.50 14.97 0.78
N PRO A 196 9.61 14.53 2.04
CA PRO A 196 10.25 15.32 3.08
C PRO A 196 11.75 15.50 2.79
N SER A 197 12.27 16.68 3.14
CA SER A 197 13.73 16.90 3.12
C SER A 197 14.41 15.95 4.10
N PRO A 198 15.61 15.43 3.79
CA PRO A 198 16.36 14.64 4.76
C PRO A 198 16.61 15.43 6.04
N LEU A 199 16.51 14.77 7.19
CA LEU A 199 16.93 15.38 8.44
C LEU A 199 18.44 15.75 8.36
N PRO A 200 18.86 16.88 8.95
CA PRO A 200 20.27 17.20 9.08
C PRO A 200 20.98 16.02 9.76
N ARG A 201 22.06 15.54 9.16
CA ARG A 201 22.90 14.55 9.85
C ARG A 201 23.50 15.28 11.08
N GLU A 202 23.25 14.75 12.27
CA GLU A 202 24.02 15.17 13.44
C GLU A 202 25.49 15.00 13.07
N GLN A 203 26.22 16.11 13.08
CA GLN A 203 27.67 16.05 12.95
C GLN A 203 28.14 15.27 14.17
N SER A 204 28.53 14.01 13.96
CA SER A 204 29.23 13.22 14.97
C SER A 204 30.45 14.08 15.38
N GLY A 205 30.32 14.73 16.55
CA GLY A 205 31.39 15.53 17.11
C GLY A 205 32.66 14.68 17.22
N ALA A 206 33.71 15.24 16.68
CA ALA A 206 35.06 14.73 16.78
C ALA A 206 35.56 14.76 18.21
#